data_85947507faa08f18a62f555e7959d0b5
#
_entry.id   85947507faa08f18a62f555e7959d0b5
#
_cell.length_a   1.000
_cell.length_b   1.000
_cell.length_c   1.000
_cell.angle_alpha   90.00
_cell.angle_beta   90.00
_cell.angle_gamma   90.00
#
_symmetry.space_group_name_H-M   'P 1'
#
loop_
_entity.id
_entity.type
_entity.pdbx_description
1 polymer ?
#
loop_
_entity_poly.entity_id
_entity_poly.type
_entity_poly.pdbx_seq_one_letter_code
_entity_poly.pdbx_strand_id
1 'polypeptide(L)'
;MASPAARLDIAICGAGPAGLATALYVHRLGHRPTLFERFDAPKPLGSGLVLQPTGQAVLQDLGLLDRIRELGTPLDRLHGADARSGRVVLDVRYASLPNSGRGLGIHRAALFGVLHDAVMEAGIPIRNAAEVRDV
;
A
#
# COMPACT_ATOMS: atom_id res chain seq x y z
N MET A 1 7.57 -26.05 24.13
CA MET A 1 7.25 -26.05 22.69
C MET A 1 5.99 -25.24 22.49
N ALA A 2 6.07 -24.11 21.78
CA ALA A 2 4.86 -23.33 21.44
C ALA A 2 3.99 -24.16 20.49
N SER A 3 2.69 -24.26 20.79
CA SER A 3 1.71 -24.86 19.88
C SER A 3 1.74 -24.13 18.54
N PRO A 4 1.72 -24.80 17.38
CA PRO A 4 1.66 -24.11 16.11
C PRO A 4 0.44 -23.20 16.10
N ALA A 5 0.64 -21.92 15.80
CA ALA A 5 -0.45 -20.95 15.70
C ALA A 5 -1.51 -21.49 14.75
N ALA A 6 -2.77 -21.46 15.16
CA ALA A 6 -3.87 -21.94 14.34
C ALA A 6 -3.95 -21.17 13.02
N ARG A 7 -4.03 -21.90 11.90
CA ARG A 7 -4.21 -21.30 10.58
C ARG A 7 -5.64 -20.75 10.47
N LEU A 8 -5.76 -19.44 10.25
CA LEU A 8 -7.04 -18.75 10.17
C LEU A 8 -7.46 -18.51 8.70
N ASP A 9 -8.76 -18.53 8.45
CA ASP A 9 -9.37 -17.97 7.25
C ASP A 9 -9.74 -16.52 7.55
N ILE A 10 -9.20 -15.58 6.76
CA ILE A 10 -9.33 -14.15 7.03
C ILE A 10 -9.97 -13.46 5.83
N ALA A 11 -11.14 -12.85 6.06
CA ALA A 11 -11.79 -12.00 5.07
C ALA A 11 -11.22 -10.58 5.15
N ILE A 12 -10.84 -10.01 4.00
CA ILE A 12 -10.33 -8.63 3.87
C ILE A 12 -11.28 -7.86 2.98
N CYS A 13 -11.89 -6.81 3.52
CA CYS A 13 -12.83 -5.98 2.78
C CYS A 13 -12.09 -4.87 2.01
N GLY A 14 -12.14 -4.95 0.69
CA GLY A 14 -11.53 -4.02 -0.24
C GLY A 14 -10.16 -4.47 -0.76
N ALA A 15 -10.02 -4.48 -2.09
CA ALA A 15 -8.77 -4.78 -2.79
C ALA A 15 -7.98 -3.51 -3.18
N GLY A 16 -8.05 -2.46 -2.37
CA GLY A 16 -7.17 -1.29 -2.49
C GLY A 16 -5.74 -1.60 -1.99
N PRO A 17 -4.80 -0.65 -2.11
CA PRO A 17 -3.39 -0.87 -1.72
C PRO A 17 -3.22 -1.40 -0.29
N ALA A 18 -4.02 -0.92 0.67
CA ALA A 18 -3.98 -1.39 2.06
C ALA A 18 -4.45 -2.84 2.19
N GLY A 19 -5.58 -3.19 1.55
CA GLY A 19 -6.11 -4.57 1.58
C GLY A 19 -5.16 -5.55 0.90
N LEU A 20 -4.58 -5.18 -0.25
CA LEU A 20 -3.61 -6.01 -0.96
C LEU A 20 -2.34 -6.24 -0.12
N ALA A 21 -1.78 -5.20 0.50
CA ALA A 21 -0.63 -5.33 1.39
C ALA A 21 -0.95 -6.20 2.62
N THR A 22 -2.12 -6.01 3.23
CA THR A 22 -2.59 -6.82 4.36
C THR A 22 -2.71 -8.29 3.97
N ALA A 23 -3.27 -8.58 2.80
CA ALA A 23 -3.42 -9.95 2.31
C ALA A 23 -2.06 -10.64 2.14
N LEU A 24 -1.06 -9.94 1.60
CA LEU A 24 0.30 -10.46 1.47
C LEU A 24 0.93 -10.77 2.83
N TYR A 25 0.78 -9.89 3.83
CA TYR A 25 1.27 -10.15 5.19
C TYR A 25 0.58 -11.34 5.85
N VAL A 26 -0.74 -11.35 5.80
CA VAL A 26 -1.56 -12.44 6.37
C VAL A 26 -1.17 -13.78 5.75
N HIS A 27 -0.97 -13.80 4.43
CA HIS A 27 -0.52 -14.99 3.71
C HIS A 27 0.87 -15.45 4.16
N ARG A 28 1.83 -14.53 4.30
CA ARG A 28 3.19 -14.84 4.80
C ARG A 28 3.20 -15.41 6.22
N LEU A 29 2.25 -15.00 7.05
CA LEU A 29 2.06 -15.54 8.39
C LEU A 29 1.43 -16.95 8.40
N GLY A 30 1.14 -17.51 7.23
CA GLY A 30 0.58 -18.85 7.08
C GLY A 30 -0.93 -18.92 7.17
N HIS A 31 -1.62 -17.80 7.24
CA HIS A 31 -3.07 -17.74 7.22
C HIS A 31 -3.63 -17.79 5.77
N ARG A 32 -4.94 -17.88 5.62
CA ARG A 32 -5.64 -17.93 4.33
C ARG A 32 -6.48 -16.67 4.13
N PRO A 33 -5.93 -15.58 3.56
CA PRO A 33 -6.72 -14.40 3.23
C PRO A 33 -7.59 -14.62 2.01
N THR A 34 -8.76 -13.98 2.01
CA THR A 34 -9.61 -13.79 0.84
C THR A 34 -10.01 -12.32 0.79
N LEU A 35 -9.73 -11.65 -0.33
CA LEU A 35 -10.13 -10.27 -0.57
C LEU A 35 -11.54 -10.22 -1.17
N PHE A 36 -12.37 -9.30 -0.67
CA PHE A 36 -13.71 -9.02 -1.20
C PHE A 36 -13.73 -7.59 -1.73
N GLU A 37 -13.94 -7.43 -3.03
CA GLU A 37 -13.94 -6.14 -3.70
C GLU A 37 -15.32 -5.84 -4.28
N ARG A 38 -15.87 -4.65 -4.00
CA ARG A 38 -17.20 -4.24 -4.46
C ARG A 38 -17.30 -4.02 -5.97
N PHE A 39 -16.19 -3.64 -6.61
CA PHE A 39 -16.16 -3.47 -8.06
C PHE A 39 -16.09 -4.81 -8.78
N ASP A 40 -16.59 -4.84 -10.00
CA ASP A 40 -16.56 -5.99 -10.92
C ASP A 40 -15.14 -6.36 -11.38
N ALA A 41 -14.25 -5.36 -11.36
CA ALA A 41 -12.81 -5.54 -11.57
C ALA A 41 -12.04 -4.55 -10.70
N PRO A 42 -10.82 -4.89 -10.27
CA PRO A 42 -9.96 -3.96 -9.57
C PRO A 42 -9.66 -2.76 -10.48
N LYS A 43 -9.97 -1.54 -10.00
CA LYS A 43 -9.77 -0.31 -10.77
C LYS A 43 -8.66 0.52 -10.13
N PRO A 44 -7.58 0.82 -10.86
CA PRO A 44 -6.52 1.71 -10.38
C PRO A 44 -7.00 3.16 -10.44
N LEU A 45 -7.94 3.51 -9.55
CA LEU A 45 -8.52 4.85 -9.49
C LEU A 45 -7.63 5.81 -8.70
N GLY A 46 -7.58 7.04 -9.15
CA GLY A 46 -6.93 8.15 -8.47
C GLY A 46 -5.70 8.69 -9.19
N SER A 47 -5.18 9.79 -8.64
CA SER A 47 -4.01 10.51 -9.13
C SER A 47 -2.71 10.02 -8.46
N GLY A 48 -1.66 10.84 -8.51
CA GLY A 48 -0.43 10.60 -7.77
C GLY A 48 -0.60 10.70 -6.26
N LEU A 49 0.25 10.02 -5.54
CA LEU A 49 0.38 10.11 -4.09
C LEU A 49 1.85 10.18 -3.70
N VAL A 50 2.10 10.61 -2.47
CA VAL A 50 3.43 10.54 -1.87
C VAL A 50 3.47 9.37 -0.90
N LEU A 51 4.25 8.36 -1.25
CA LEU A 51 4.52 7.24 -0.37
C LEU A 51 5.57 7.65 0.65
N GLN A 52 5.14 7.72 1.91
CA GLN A 52 5.99 8.10 3.03
C GLN A 52 6.98 6.98 3.40
N PRO A 53 8.09 7.29 4.10
CA PRO A 53 9.06 6.27 4.51
C PRO A 53 8.45 5.07 5.24
N THR A 54 7.41 5.28 6.06
CA THR A 54 6.68 4.20 6.75
C THR A 54 5.99 3.24 5.78
N GLY A 55 5.34 3.77 4.74
CA GLY A 55 4.75 2.95 3.68
C GLY A 55 5.82 2.22 2.84
N GLN A 56 6.95 2.87 2.60
CA GLN A 56 8.09 2.24 1.92
C GLN A 56 8.68 1.08 2.75
N ALA A 57 8.72 1.20 4.09
CA ALA A 57 9.17 0.12 4.96
C ALA A 57 8.26 -1.12 4.85
N VAL A 58 6.95 -0.94 4.76
CA VAL A 58 5.99 -2.02 4.50
C VAL A 58 6.31 -2.73 3.18
N LEU A 59 6.55 -1.96 2.11
CA LEU A 59 6.88 -2.52 0.79
C LEU A 59 8.26 -3.19 0.76
N GLN A 60 9.22 -2.65 1.52
CA GLN A 60 10.54 -3.27 1.70
C GLN A 60 10.41 -4.64 2.35
N ASP A 61 9.64 -4.73 3.42
CA ASP A 61 9.40 -5.97 4.13
C ASP A 61 8.65 -7.00 3.26
N LEU A 62 7.74 -6.53 2.40
CA LEU A 62 7.08 -7.36 1.39
C LEU A 62 8.00 -7.74 0.20
N GLY A 63 9.19 -7.15 0.08
CA GLY A 63 10.11 -7.39 -1.04
C GLY A 63 9.67 -6.71 -2.35
N LEU A 64 8.82 -5.68 -2.27
CA LEU A 64 8.24 -4.99 -3.43
C LEU A 64 8.83 -3.59 -3.66
N LEU A 65 9.64 -3.07 -2.72
CA LEU A 65 10.06 -1.67 -2.74
C LEU A 65 10.90 -1.32 -3.98
N ASP A 66 11.75 -2.21 -4.45
CA ASP A 66 12.60 -1.91 -5.61
C ASP A 66 11.78 -1.73 -6.88
N ARG A 67 10.79 -2.59 -7.13
CA ARG A 67 9.83 -2.41 -8.23
C ARG A 67 9.05 -1.10 -8.11
N ILE A 68 8.70 -0.70 -6.89
CA ILE A 68 7.99 0.56 -6.62
C ILE A 68 8.89 1.77 -6.89
N ARG A 69 10.16 1.70 -6.52
CA ARG A 69 11.13 2.79 -6.75
C ARG A 69 11.40 3.04 -8.23
N GLU A 70 11.41 2.00 -9.05
CA GLU A 70 11.53 2.13 -10.51
C GLU A 70 10.35 2.89 -11.15
N LEU A 71 9.18 2.87 -10.51
CA LEU A 71 7.95 3.49 -10.99
C LEU A 71 7.66 4.86 -10.35
N GLY A 72 8.49 5.29 -9.41
CA GLY A 72 8.29 6.51 -8.65
C GLY A 72 9.46 7.48 -8.77
N THR A 73 9.25 8.69 -8.23
CA THR A 73 10.28 9.74 -8.18
C THR A 73 10.60 10.07 -6.73
N PRO A 74 11.87 9.99 -6.29
CA PRO A 74 12.25 10.36 -4.94
C PRO A 74 11.99 11.85 -4.67
N LEU A 75 11.49 12.14 -3.46
CA LEU A 75 11.19 13.49 -3.00
C LEU A 75 11.99 13.79 -1.74
N ASP A 76 12.72 14.91 -1.75
CA ASP A 76 13.51 15.39 -0.60
C ASP A 76 12.73 16.29 0.33
N ARG A 77 11.69 16.94 -0.19
CA ARG A 77 10.91 17.95 0.52
C ARG A 77 9.47 17.97 0.07
N LEU A 78 8.56 18.15 1.02
CA LEU A 78 7.19 18.58 0.78
C LEU A 78 7.08 20.03 1.23
N HIS A 79 6.75 20.92 0.33
CA HIS A 79 6.60 22.35 0.60
C HIS A 79 5.27 22.84 0.07
N GLY A 80 4.52 23.51 0.91
CA GLY A 80 3.26 24.14 0.54
C GLY A 80 3.15 25.54 1.13
N ALA A 81 2.63 26.46 0.35
CA ALA A 81 2.35 27.82 0.79
C ALA A 81 0.89 28.17 0.48
N ASP A 82 0.29 29.01 1.32
CA ASP A 82 -1.00 29.60 1.06
C ASP A 82 -0.92 30.51 -0.17
N ALA A 83 -1.79 30.29 -1.14
CA ALA A 83 -1.74 30.99 -2.44
C ALA A 83 -2.01 32.49 -2.35
N ARG A 84 -2.70 32.96 -1.31
CA ARG A 84 -3.03 34.39 -1.13
C ARG A 84 -1.94 35.14 -0.38
N SER A 85 -1.52 34.56 0.73
CA SER A 85 -0.59 35.24 1.67
C SER A 85 0.88 34.89 1.44
N GLY A 86 1.18 33.84 0.66
CA GLY A 86 2.51 33.31 0.50
C GLY A 86 3.05 32.62 1.77
N ARG A 87 2.24 32.54 2.84
CA ARG A 87 2.66 31.94 4.10
C ARG A 87 2.90 30.43 3.93
N VAL A 88 4.06 29.97 4.36
CA VAL A 88 4.37 28.54 4.36
C VAL A 88 3.46 27.82 5.36
N VAL A 89 2.71 26.85 4.89
CA VAL A 89 1.77 26.03 5.68
C VAL A 89 2.24 24.58 5.82
N LEU A 90 3.21 24.16 4.98
CA LEU A 90 3.82 22.84 5.03
C LEU A 90 5.28 22.96 4.62
N ASP A 91 6.19 22.46 5.44
CA ASP A 91 7.61 22.32 5.10
C ASP A 91 8.18 21.08 5.78
N VAL A 92 8.17 19.97 5.08
CA VAL A 92 8.75 18.70 5.55
C VAL A 92 9.98 18.40 4.72
N ARG A 93 11.13 18.45 5.37
CA ARG A 93 12.42 18.04 4.79
C ARG A 93 12.74 16.63 5.27
N TYR A 94 12.75 15.67 4.38
CA TYR A 94 12.96 14.27 4.74
C TYR A 94 14.33 13.99 5.38
N ALA A 95 15.37 14.75 5.01
CA ALA A 95 16.68 14.64 5.63
C ALA A 95 16.71 14.97 7.13
N SER A 96 15.69 15.71 7.62
CA SER A 96 15.57 16.08 9.05
C SER A 96 14.81 15.05 9.88
N LEU A 97 14.27 13.99 9.25
CA LEU A 97 13.53 12.93 9.93
C LEU A 97 14.48 11.86 10.48
N PRO A 98 14.17 11.29 11.65
CA PRO A 98 14.88 10.10 12.13
C PRO A 98 14.82 9.01 11.04
N ASN A 99 15.98 8.41 10.75
CA ASN A 99 16.15 7.40 9.69
C ASN A 99 16.18 7.92 8.24
N SER A 100 16.37 9.24 8.02
CA SER A 100 16.68 9.91 6.74
C SER A 100 16.11 9.24 5.48
N GLY A 101 14.87 8.76 5.53
CA GLY A 101 14.16 8.25 4.35
C GLY A 101 13.79 9.42 3.43
N ARG A 102 13.56 9.14 2.16
CA ARG A 102 12.98 10.10 1.20
C ARG A 102 11.50 9.75 0.98
N GLY A 103 10.68 10.75 0.69
CA GLY A 103 9.37 10.50 0.13
C GLY A 103 9.50 9.90 -1.28
N LEU A 104 8.47 9.22 -1.76
CA LEU A 104 8.41 8.72 -3.12
C LEU A 104 7.09 9.14 -3.76
N GLY A 105 7.17 10.02 -4.75
CA GLY A 105 6.02 10.37 -5.59
C GLY A 105 5.73 9.24 -6.56
N ILE A 106 4.51 8.72 -6.56
CA ILE A 106 4.14 7.60 -7.42
C ILE A 106 2.69 7.73 -7.89
N HIS A 107 2.39 7.26 -9.08
CA HIS A 107 1.02 7.08 -9.53
C HIS A 107 0.33 5.98 -8.71
N ARG A 108 -0.88 6.26 -8.22
CA ARG A 108 -1.66 5.29 -7.45
C ARG A 108 -1.89 3.99 -8.24
N ALA A 109 -2.09 4.10 -9.55
CA ALA A 109 -2.23 2.95 -10.45
C ALA A 109 -0.99 2.07 -10.47
N ALA A 110 0.22 2.65 -10.44
CA ALA A 110 1.47 1.91 -10.44
C ALA A 110 1.66 1.15 -9.11
N LEU A 111 1.45 1.83 -7.97
CA LEU A 111 1.47 1.18 -6.65
C LEU A 111 0.46 0.03 -6.58
N PHE A 112 -0.77 0.29 -7.04
CA PHE A 112 -1.82 -0.73 -7.08
C PHE A 112 -1.41 -1.93 -7.94
N GLY A 113 -0.89 -1.70 -9.15
CA GLY A 113 -0.48 -2.78 -10.06
C GLY A 113 0.56 -3.70 -9.44
N VAL A 114 1.62 -3.16 -8.84
CA VAL A 114 2.66 -3.97 -8.19
C VAL A 114 2.10 -4.83 -7.06
N LEU A 115 1.23 -4.26 -6.21
CA LEU A 115 0.62 -4.99 -5.10
C LEU A 115 -0.38 -6.05 -5.60
N HIS A 116 -1.17 -5.72 -6.62
CA HIS A 116 -2.14 -6.64 -7.22
C HIS A 116 -1.44 -7.83 -7.86
N ASP A 117 -0.39 -7.58 -8.67
CA ASP A 117 0.39 -8.64 -9.29
C ASP A 117 0.98 -9.59 -8.24
N ALA A 118 1.55 -9.04 -7.15
CA ALA A 118 2.10 -9.85 -6.06
C ALA A 118 1.02 -10.71 -5.36
N VAL A 119 -0.19 -10.19 -5.20
CA VAL A 119 -1.33 -10.95 -4.65
C VAL A 119 -1.74 -12.10 -5.59
N MET A 120 -1.77 -11.83 -6.90
CA MET A 120 -2.07 -12.85 -7.92
C MET A 120 -0.97 -13.92 -8.00
N GLU A 121 0.30 -13.51 -7.97
CA GLU A 121 1.46 -14.41 -7.94
C GLU A 121 1.45 -15.32 -6.69
N ALA A 122 1.00 -14.79 -5.55
CA ALA A 122 0.84 -15.55 -4.30
C ALA A 122 -0.39 -16.49 -4.30
N GLY A 123 -1.23 -16.45 -5.33
CA GLY A 123 -2.45 -17.27 -5.43
C GLY A 123 -3.53 -16.90 -4.41
N ILE A 124 -3.53 -15.65 -3.92
CA ILE A 124 -4.51 -15.16 -2.96
C ILE A 124 -5.82 -14.84 -3.69
N PRO A 125 -6.97 -15.41 -3.28
CA PRO A 125 -8.22 -15.17 -3.98
C PRO A 125 -8.76 -13.75 -3.78
N ILE A 126 -9.20 -13.15 -4.89
CA ILE A 126 -9.94 -11.88 -4.91
C ILE A 126 -11.35 -12.20 -5.45
N ARG A 127 -12.37 -11.88 -4.65
CA ARG A 127 -13.78 -11.96 -5.06
C ARG A 127 -14.27 -10.57 -5.44
N ASN A 128 -14.42 -10.36 -6.74
CA ASN A 128 -14.96 -9.13 -7.31
C ASN A 128 -16.50 -9.12 -7.25
N ALA A 129 -17.11 -7.94 -7.46
CA ALA A 129 -18.56 -7.72 -7.35
C ALA A 129 -19.13 -8.22 -6.00
N ALA A 130 -18.33 -8.19 -4.95
CA ALA A 130 -18.64 -8.68 -3.61
C ALA A 130 -18.59 -7.53 -2.60
N GLU A 131 -19.66 -6.74 -2.56
CA GLU A 131 -19.80 -5.65 -1.59
C GLU A 131 -20.13 -6.23 -0.20
N VAL A 132 -19.23 -5.99 0.76
CA VAL A 132 -19.49 -6.32 2.17
C VAL A 132 -20.28 -5.18 2.80
N ARG A 133 -21.49 -5.49 3.30
CA ARG A 133 -22.41 -4.51 3.90
C ARG A 133 -22.55 -4.67 5.40
N ASP A 134 -22.30 -5.89 5.89
CA ASP A 134 -22.41 -6.21 7.31
C ASP A 134 -21.46 -7.36 7.67
N VAL A 135 -21.05 -7.45 8.97
CA VAL A 135 -20.10 -8.45 9.48
C VAL A 135 -20.57 -8.98 10.83
#